data_a538eb0461bdc8226e8c5605e2c3e8b7
#
_entry.id   a538eb0461bdc8226e8c5605e2c3e8b7
#
_cell.length_a   1.000
_cell.length_b   1.000
_cell.length_c   1.000
_cell.angle_alpha   90.00
_cell.angle_beta   90.00
_cell.angle_gamma   90.00
#
_symmetry.space_group_name_H-M   'P 1'
#
loop_
_entity.id
_entity.type
_entity.pdbx_description
1 polymer ?
#
loop_
_entity_poly.entity_id
_entity_poly.type
_entity_poly.pdbx_seq_one_letter_code
_entity_poly.pdbx_strand_id
1 'polypeptide(L)'
;MRILAILLMASVCGISCSHSTDDFQPEAIVALERGALDRWGKGDPQGFFDIMASEQTYFDPTTAKRIDGQDALKKYIAPFAGKIRIEKVEMIDPKVQRSGDLAVLTFNLVDYGAQMDGGPKTTARWNSTEVYQRLNGSWKIVHSHWSYTKPVLKE
;
A
#
# COMPACT_ATOMS: atom_id res chain seq x y z
N MET A 1 19.20 69.28 34.95
CA MET A 1 18.14 68.45 34.34
C MET A 1 18.79 67.44 33.40
N ARG A 2 18.94 66.17 33.85
CA ARG A 2 19.54 65.07 33.07
C ARG A 2 18.40 64.20 32.53
N ILE A 3 18.24 64.16 31.20
CA ILE A 3 17.27 63.36 30.50
C ILE A 3 17.88 61.97 30.29
N LEU A 4 17.30 60.94 30.91
CA LEU A 4 17.68 59.57 30.79
C LEU A 4 16.94 58.93 29.59
N ALA A 5 17.62 58.64 28.51
CA ALA A 5 17.03 57.96 27.35
C ALA A 5 17.06 56.45 27.60
N ILE A 6 15.87 55.83 27.72
CA ILE A 6 15.69 54.37 27.84
C ILE A 6 15.61 53.81 26.41
N LEU A 7 16.65 53.02 26.02
CA LEU A 7 16.67 52.28 24.77
C LEU A 7 15.87 50.96 24.99
N LEU A 8 14.75 50.83 24.30
CA LEU A 8 13.92 49.60 24.30
C LEU A 8 14.49 48.69 23.18
N MET A 9 15.23 47.65 23.56
CA MET A 9 15.64 46.56 22.65
C MET A 9 14.45 45.61 22.41
N ALA A 10 13.85 45.69 21.24
CA ALA A 10 12.88 44.70 20.77
C ALA A 10 13.62 43.43 20.30
N SER A 11 13.56 42.36 21.09
CA SER A 11 14.08 41.03 20.73
C SER A 11 13.11 40.39 19.74
N VAL A 12 13.48 40.38 18.45
CA VAL A 12 12.72 39.64 17.43
C VAL A 12 13.11 38.17 17.55
N CYS A 13 12.21 37.39 18.21
CA CYS A 13 12.34 35.94 18.26
C CYS A 13 11.97 35.37 16.87
N GLY A 14 12.96 35.14 16.01
CA GLY A 14 12.78 34.46 14.73
C GLY A 14 12.37 33.02 14.95
N ILE A 15 11.10 32.70 14.69
CA ILE A 15 10.63 31.31 14.62
C ILE A 15 11.22 30.72 13.33
N SER A 16 12.35 30.04 13.42
CA SER A 16 12.84 29.19 12.33
C SER A 16 11.89 28.00 12.20
N CYS A 17 10.97 28.05 11.23
CA CYS A 17 10.32 26.86 10.72
C CYS A 17 11.38 26.00 10.05
N SER A 18 11.90 25.00 10.78
CA SER A 18 12.64 23.91 10.19
C SER A 18 11.68 23.15 9.25
N HIS A 19 11.72 23.45 7.96
CA HIS A 19 11.22 22.54 6.95
C HIS A 19 12.13 21.31 7.01
N SER A 20 11.72 20.27 7.74
CA SER A 20 12.26 18.94 7.50
C SER A 20 11.84 18.59 6.06
N THR A 21 12.80 18.55 5.16
CA THR A 21 12.60 17.92 3.85
C THR A 21 12.27 16.47 4.14
N ASP A 22 10.98 16.18 4.10
CA ASP A 22 10.49 14.80 4.21
C ASP A 22 10.95 14.07 2.96
N ASP A 23 12.02 13.29 3.09
CA ASP A 23 12.65 12.51 2.02
C ASP A 23 11.80 11.27 1.69
N PHE A 24 10.53 11.51 1.37
CA PHE A 24 9.62 10.45 0.95
C PHE A 24 9.98 9.97 -0.45
N GLN A 25 10.26 8.68 -0.55
CA GLN A 25 10.52 8.00 -1.82
C GLN A 25 9.30 7.14 -2.20
N PRO A 26 8.54 7.51 -3.26
CA PRO A 26 7.40 6.71 -3.74
C PRO A 26 7.77 5.26 -4.03
N GLU A 27 9.01 5.03 -4.47
CA GLU A 27 9.58 3.74 -4.78
C GLU A 27 9.61 2.79 -3.56
N ALA A 28 9.70 3.34 -2.35
CA ALA A 28 9.64 2.54 -1.12
C ALA A 28 8.26 1.87 -0.94
N ILE A 29 7.15 2.58 -1.25
CA ILE A 29 5.80 2.01 -1.24
C ILE A 29 5.67 0.93 -2.31
N VAL A 30 6.14 1.21 -3.53
CA VAL A 30 6.10 0.25 -4.65
C VAL A 30 6.92 -1.00 -4.31
N ALA A 31 8.08 -0.86 -3.64
CA ALA A 31 8.92 -1.98 -3.24
C ALA A 31 8.26 -2.86 -2.18
N LEU A 32 7.55 -2.27 -1.20
CA LEU A 32 6.78 -3.02 -0.20
C LEU A 32 5.73 -3.90 -0.89
N GLU A 33 4.96 -3.32 -1.82
CA GLU A 33 3.91 -4.03 -2.55
C GLU A 33 4.49 -5.15 -3.41
N ARG A 34 5.55 -4.87 -4.19
CA ARG A 34 6.23 -5.88 -5.02
C ARG A 34 6.74 -7.06 -4.18
N GLY A 35 7.35 -6.78 -3.02
CA GLY A 35 7.83 -7.82 -2.12
C GLY A 35 6.71 -8.72 -1.60
N ALA A 36 5.54 -8.15 -1.28
CA ALA A 36 4.36 -8.91 -0.86
C ALA A 36 3.78 -9.75 -2.01
N LEU A 37 3.65 -9.17 -3.22
CA LEU A 37 3.20 -9.87 -4.43
C LEU A 37 4.12 -11.04 -4.81
N ASP A 38 5.43 -10.86 -4.72
CA ASP A 38 6.41 -11.94 -5.00
C ASP A 38 6.27 -13.12 -4.04
N ARG A 39 5.96 -12.85 -2.77
CA ARG A 39 5.68 -13.89 -1.78
C ARG A 39 4.32 -14.55 -2.02
N TRP A 40 3.29 -13.76 -2.34
CA TRP A 40 1.97 -14.26 -2.69
C TRP A 40 2.03 -15.23 -3.87
N GLY A 41 2.74 -14.89 -4.94
CA GLY A 41 2.93 -15.76 -6.11
C GLY A 41 3.62 -17.09 -5.80
N LYS A 42 4.32 -17.18 -4.65
CA LYS A 42 4.93 -18.42 -4.13
C LYS A 42 4.04 -19.15 -3.12
N GLY A 43 2.81 -18.67 -2.90
CA GLY A 43 1.85 -19.24 -1.95
C GLY A 43 2.06 -18.80 -0.51
N ASP A 44 2.85 -17.73 -0.29
CA ASP A 44 3.10 -17.17 1.05
C ASP A 44 2.35 -15.85 1.25
N PRO A 45 1.17 -15.88 1.88
CA PRO A 45 0.37 -14.68 2.17
C PRO A 45 0.98 -13.81 3.27
N GLN A 46 1.95 -14.31 4.04
CA GLN A 46 2.56 -13.57 5.14
C GLN A 46 3.23 -12.30 4.64
N GLY A 47 3.66 -12.25 3.36
CA GLY A 47 4.19 -11.04 2.74
C GLY A 47 3.29 -9.83 2.85
N PHE A 48 1.99 -10.02 2.61
CA PHE A 48 0.99 -8.96 2.80
C PHE A 48 0.71 -8.68 4.27
N PHE A 49 0.57 -9.70 5.10
CA PHE A 49 0.30 -9.49 6.53
C PHE A 49 1.41 -8.73 7.26
N ASP A 50 2.65 -8.86 6.81
CA ASP A 50 3.80 -8.13 7.37
C ASP A 50 3.73 -6.62 7.09
N ILE A 51 3.10 -6.21 5.99
CA ILE A 51 2.96 -4.81 5.59
C ILE A 51 1.56 -4.22 5.82
N MET A 52 0.58 -5.01 6.30
CA MET A 52 -0.76 -4.56 6.65
C MET A 52 -0.86 -4.11 8.11
N ALA A 53 -1.74 -3.13 8.36
CA ALA A 53 -2.15 -2.76 9.72
C ALA A 53 -3.14 -3.79 10.28
N SER A 54 -3.25 -3.89 11.61
CA SER A 54 -4.23 -4.76 12.29
C SER A 54 -5.66 -4.44 11.90
N GLU A 55 -5.98 -3.14 11.83
CA GLU A 55 -7.33 -2.59 11.56
C GLU A 55 -7.61 -2.33 10.07
N GLN A 56 -6.81 -2.94 9.18
CA GLN A 56 -6.99 -2.75 7.75
C GLN A 56 -8.37 -3.20 7.27
N THR A 57 -8.83 -2.65 6.13
CA THR A 57 -10.05 -3.04 5.44
C THR A 57 -9.72 -3.56 4.04
N TYR A 58 -10.53 -4.51 3.54
CA TYR A 58 -10.22 -5.19 2.30
C TYR A 58 -11.48 -5.45 1.47
N PHE A 59 -11.43 -5.07 0.19
CA PHE A 59 -12.40 -5.48 -0.81
C PHE A 59 -11.77 -6.46 -1.80
N ASP A 60 -12.52 -7.51 -2.11
CA ASP A 60 -12.15 -8.53 -3.08
C ASP A 60 -13.33 -8.79 -4.03
N PRO A 61 -13.11 -9.02 -5.33
CA PRO A 61 -14.18 -9.22 -6.29
C PRO A 61 -15.02 -10.49 -6.03
N THR A 62 -14.53 -11.40 -5.19
CA THR A 62 -15.21 -12.66 -4.86
C THR A 62 -15.99 -12.60 -3.54
N THR A 63 -15.92 -11.49 -2.81
CA THR A 63 -16.64 -11.30 -1.55
C THR A 63 -17.81 -10.31 -1.70
N ALA A 64 -18.95 -10.62 -1.06
CA ALA A 64 -20.12 -9.75 -1.08
C ALA A 64 -20.00 -8.53 -0.14
N LYS A 65 -19.04 -8.55 0.79
CA LYS A 65 -18.87 -7.55 1.83
C LYS A 65 -17.40 -7.26 2.06
N ARG A 66 -17.12 -6.06 2.59
CA ARG A 66 -15.80 -5.69 3.08
C ARG A 66 -15.34 -6.62 4.19
N ILE A 67 -14.08 -7.00 4.16
CA ILE A 67 -13.42 -7.72 5.25
C ILE A 67 -12.74 -6.68 6.14
N ASP A 68 -12.99 -6.72 7.43
CA ASP A 68 -12.46 -5.78 8.41
C ASP A 68 -11.48 -6.48 9.36
N GLY A 69 -10.27 -5.93 9.44
CA GLY A 69 -9.19 -6.41 10.29
C GLY A 69 -8.36 -7.55 9.73
N GLN A 70 -7.10 -7.59 10.15
CA GLN A 70 -6.13 -8.59 9.66
C GLN A 70 -6.52 -10.03 10.01
N ASP A 71 -7.14 -10.26 11.17
CA ASP A 71 -7.55 -11.62 11.59
C ASP A 71 -8.69 -12.19 10.73
N ALA A 72 -9.65 -11.35 10.34
CA ALA A 72 -10.71 -11.76 9.42
C ALA A 72 -10.13 -12.05 8.02
N LEU A 73 -9.20 -11.22 7.56
CA LEU A 73 -8.51 -11.44 6.29
C LEU A 73 -7.67 -12.72 6.31
N LYS A 74 -6.94 -13.01 7.40
CA LYS A 74 -6.19 -14.28 7.56
C LYS A 74 -7.11 -15.49 7.42
N LYS A 75 -8.30 -15.46 8.03
CA LYS A 75 -9.29 -16.55 7.89
C LYS A 75 -9.77 -16.71 6.46
N TYR A 76 -10.02 -15.59 5.76
CA TYR A 76 -10.43 -15.60 4.35
C TYR A 76 -9.34 -16.17 3.45
N ILE A 77 -8.08 -15.79 3.68
CA ILE A 77 -6.92 -16.17 2.86
C ILE A 77 -6.42 -17.61 3.18
N ALA A 78 -6.68 -18.14 4.38
CA ALA A 78 -6.15 -19.43 4.83
C ALA A 78 -6.37 -20.60 3.83
N PRO A 79 -7.51 -20.74 3.12
CA PRO A 79 -7.70 -21.79 2.12
C PRO A 79 -6.74 -21.73 0.93
N PHE A 80 -6.15 -20.56 0.66
CA PHE A 80 -5.26 -20.30 -0.49
C PHE A 80 -3.78 -20.44 -0.13
N ALA A 81 -3.43 -20.36 1.15
CA ALA A 81 -2.06 -20.42 1.64
C ALA A 81 -1.37 -21.71 1.19
N GLY A 82 -0.18 -21.58 0.61
CA GLY A 82 0.60 -22.71 0.08
C GLY A 82 0.11 -23.31 -1.23
N LYS A 83 -1.09 -22.93 -1.70
CA LYS A 83 -1.73 -23.52 -2.90
C LYS A 83 -1.60 -22.66 -4.15
N ILE A 84 -1.44 -21.34 -4.00
CA ILE A 84 -1.27 -20.43 -5.12
C ILE A 84 0.16 -20.53 -5.65
N ARG A 85 0.27 -20.54 -6.98
CA ARG A 85 1.53 -20.37 -7.72
C ARG A 85 1.28 -19.43 -8.88
N ILE A 86 2.15 -18.44 -9.06
CA ILE A 86 2.10 -17.50 -10.18
C ILE A 86 3.48 -17.49 -10.82
N GLU A 87 3.56 -17.76 -12.11
CA GLU A 87 4.85 -17.84 -12.83
C GLU A 87 5.51 -16.47 -12.98
N LYS A 88 4.71 -15.47 -13.29
CA LYS A 88 5.15 -14.08 -13.44
C LYS A 88 4.07 -13.14 -12.95
N VAL A 89 4.44 -12.23 -12.07
CA VAL A 89 3.63 -11.08 -11.65
C VAL A 89 4.15 -9.83 -12.36
N GLU A 90 3.27 -9.10 -13.03
CA GLU A 90 3.62 -7.87 -13.73
C GLU A 90 2.78 -6.70 -13.20
N MET A 91 3.42 -5.82 -12.43
CA MET A 91 2.84 -4.56 -11.96
C MET A 91 3.04 -3.49 -13.02
N ILE A 92 1.95 -2.96 -13.55
CA ILE A 92 1.90 -2.00 -14.66
C ILE A 92 1.55 -0.62 -14.13
N ASP A 93 2.33 0.37 -14.53
CA ASP A 93 2.14 1.80 -14.26
C ASP A 93 1.82 2.14 -12.79
N PRO A 94 2.63 1.67 -11.81
CA PRO A 94 2.41 2.00 -10.42
C PRO A 94 2.53 3.51 -10.20
N LYS A 95 1.51 4.09 -9.54
CA LYS A 95 1.48 5.51 -9.21
C LYS A 95 1.21 5.69 -7.74
N VAL A 96 2.08 6.43 -7.06
CA VAL A 96 1.92 6.80 -5.66
C VAL A 96 1.52 8.27 -5.55
N GLN A 97 0.46 8.55 -4.81
CA GLN A 97 0.01 9.89 -4.42
C GLN A 97 0.07 9.98 -2.90
N ARG A 98 0.65 11.06 -2.36
CA ARG A 98 0.86 11.21 -0.92
C ARG A 98 0.29 12.51 -0.38
N SER A 99 -0.24 12.45 0.85
CA SER A 99 -0.60 13.61 1.66
C SER A 99 -0.27 13.32 3.12
N GLY A 100 0.78 13.98 3.65
CA GLY A 100 1.26 13.73 5.02
C GLY A 100 1.65 12.27 5.25
N ASP A 101 1.03 11.64 6.22
CA ASP A 101 1.24 10.23 6.58
C ASP A 101 0.31 9.25 5.86
N LEU A 102 -0.39 9.70 4.82
CA LEU A 102 -1.19 8.84 3.94
C LEU A 102 -0.58 8.82 2.53
N ALA A 103 -0.56 7.62 1.94
CA ALA A 103 -0.20 7.43 0.53
C ALA A 103 -1.18 6.47 -0.13
N VAL A 104 -1.52 6.73 -1.38
CA VAL A 104 -2.34 5.84 -2.21
C VAL A 104 -1.48 5.34 -3.34
N LEU A 105 -1.33 4.02 -3.44
CA LEU A 105 -0.72 3.34 -4.56
C LEU A 105 -1.82 2.77 -5.45
N THR A 106 -1.78 3.09 -6.74
CA THR A 106 -2.67 2.51 -7.75
C THR A 106 -1.84 1.87 -8.86
N PHE A 107 -2.30 0.72 -9.35
CA PHE A 107 -1.64 0.01 -10.46
C PHE A 107 -2.57 -0.98 -11.11
N ASN A 108 -2.24 -1.41 -12.32
CA ASN A 108 -2.78 -2.64 -12.90
C ASN A 108 -1.81 -3.79 -12.65
N LEU A 109 -2.35 -5.00 -12.49
CA LEU A 109 -1.57 -6.20 -12.30
C LEU A 109 -1.96 -7.27 -13.30
N VAL A 110 -0.98 -8.01 -13.79
CA VAL A 110 -1.21 -9.23 -14.56
C VAL A 110 -0.46 -10.38 -13.91
N ASP A 111 -1.21 -11.41 -13.55
CA ASP A 111 -0.70 -12.68 -13.06
C ASP A 111 -0.68 -13.68 -14.21
N TYR A 112 0.51 -14.00 -14.74
CA TYR A 112 0.68 -15.01 -15.79
C TYR A 112 0.94 -16.37 -15.17
N GLY A 113 0.31 -17.39 -15.73
CA GLY A 113 0.45 -18.76 -15.26
C GLY A 113 -0.03 -18.96 -13.83
N ALA A 114 -1.01 -18.16 -13.41
CA ALA A 114 -1.64 -18.30 -12.08
C ALA A 114 -2.33 -19.67 -11.99
N GLN A 115 -2.00 -20.42 -10.95
CA GLN A 115 -2.46 -21.77 -10.72
C GLN A 115 -2.81 -21.96 -9.25
N MET A 116 -3.88 -22.69 -8.98
CA MET A 116 -4.30 -23.05 -7.63
C MET A 116 -4.32 -24.56 -7.47
N ASP A 117 -3.59 -25.07 -6.47
CA ASP A 117 -3.57 -26.47 -6.06
C ASP A 117 -3.34 -27.47 -7.21
N GLY A 118 -2.41 -27.12 -8.13
CA GLY A 118 -2.10 -27.95 -9.30
C GLY A 118 -3.13 -27.92 -10.43
N GLY A 119 -4.18 -27.08 -10.32
CA GLY A 119 -5.20 -26.87 -11.35
C GLY A 119 -4.64 -26.21 -12.64
N PRO A 120 -5.51 -25.84 -13.59
CA PRO A 120 -5.08 -25.23 -14.85
C PRO A 120 -4.44 -23.87 -14.62
N LYS A 121 -3.42 -23.54 -15.43
CA LYS A 121 -2.80 -22.23 -15.47
C LYS A 121 -3.71 -21.22 -16.16
N THR A 122 -3.86 -20.05 -15.56
CA THR A 122 -4.68 -18.96 -16.06
C THR A 122 -3.91 -17.65 -16.10
N THR A 123 -4.46 -16.64 -16.75
CA THR A 123 -3.98 -15.26 -16.66
C THR A 123 -5.07 -14.42 -16.01
N ALA A 124 -4.77 -13.86 -14.84
CA ALA A 124 -5.65 -12.93 -14.16
C ALA A 124 -5.17 -11.49 -14.36
N ARG A 125 -6.13 -10.56 -14.46
CA ARG A 125 -5.86 -9.13 -14.65
C ARG A 125 -6.64 -8.33 -13.63
N TRP A 126 -5.95 -7.40 -12.95
CA TRP A 126 -6.49 -6.69 -11.80
C TRP A 126 -6.32 -5.18 -11.92
N ASN A 127 -7.25 -4.46 -11.30
CA ASN A 127 -7.04 -3.10 -10.82
C ASN A 127 -6.78 -3.19 -9.32
N SER A 128 -5.78 -2.47 -8.84
CA SER A 128 -5.48 -2.39 -7.42
C SER A 128 -5.43 -0.95 -6.94
N THR A 129 -5.96 -0.75 -5.74
CA THR A 129 -5.79 0.48 -4.95
C THR A 129 -5.42 0.09 -3.54
N GLU A 130 -4.21 0.49 -3.13
CA GLU A 130 -3.67 0.28 -1.79
C GLU A 130 -3.53 1.61 -1.08
N VAL A 131 -4.17 1.77 0.07
CA VAL A 131 -3.98 2.94 0.93
C VAL A 131 -2.99 2.57 2.02
N TYR A 132 -1.87 3.28 2.03
CA TYR A 132 -0.83 3.17 3.04
C TYR A 132 -0.93 4.30 4.05
N GLN A 133 -0.68 4.00 5.32
CA GLN A 133 -0.51 4.98 6.38
C GLN A 133 0.82 4.76 7.08
N ARG A 134 1.50 5.84 7.45
CA ARG A 134 2.72 5.77 8.25
C ARG A 134 2.34 5.60 9.73
N LEU A 135 2.55 4.40 10.25
CA LEU A 135 2.26 4.00 11.62
C LEU A 135 3.57 3.66 12.33
N ASN A 136 3.87 4.35 13.44
CA ASN A 136 5.10 4.13 14.22
C ASN A 136 6.38 4.15 13.34
N GLY A 137 6.44 5.08 12.37
CA GLY A 137 7.57 5.24 11.48
C GLY A 137 7.61 4.31 10.26
N SER A 138 6.69 3.34 10.15
CA SER A 138 6.62 2.37 9.05
C SER A 138 5.36 2.55 8.22
N TRP A 139 5.46 2.39 6.91
CA TRP A 139 4.31 2.38 6.02
C TRP A 139 3.55 1.04 6.13
N LYS A 140 2.25 1.10 6.37
CA LYS A 140 1.35 -0.05 6.51
C LYS A 140 0.11 0.14 5.65
N ILE A 141 -0.35 -0.93 4.99
CA ILE A 141 -1.62 -0.93 4.27
C ILE A 141 -2.76 -0.85 5.29
N VAL A 142 -3.62 0.17 5.14
CA VAL A 142 -4.85 0.35 5.95
C VAL A 142 -6.11 0.08 5.16
N HIS A 143 -6.00 0.02 3.82
CA HIS A 143 -7.09 -0.37 2.94
C HIS A 143 -6.56 -0.96 1.65
N SER A 144 -7.18 -2.03 1.17
CA SER A 144 -6.92 -2.66 -0.13
C SER A 144 -8.22 -2.82 -0.90
N HIS A 145 -8.19 -2.53 -2.19
CA HIS A 145 -9.28 -2.82 -3.11
C HIS A 145 -8.74 -3.49 -4.37
N TRP A 146 -9.18 -4.71 -4.59
CA TRP A 146 -8.88 -5.50 -5.78
C TRP A 146 -10.15 -5.72 -6.60
N SER A 147 -10.06 -5.52 -7.89
CA SER A 147 -11.14 -5.82 -8.84
C SER A 147 -10.57 -6.36 -10.15
N TYR A 148 -11.35 -7.18 -10.86
CA TYR A 148 -10.94 -7.61 -12.19
C TYR A 148 -11.02 -6.44 -13.20
N THR A 149 -10.06 -6.38 -14.11
CA THR A 149 -10.18 -5.47 -15.25
C THR A 149 -11.28 -5.96 -16.19
N LYS A 150 -11.97 -5.02 -16.83
CA LYS A 150 -12.89 -5.36 -17.93
C LYS A 150 -12.11 -6.05 -19.06
N PRO A 151 -12.58 -7.19 -19.58
CA PRO A 151 -11.98 -7.81 -20.76
C PRO A 151 -11.93 -6.82 -21.91
N VAL A 152 -10.77 -6.72 -22.57
CA VAL A 152 -10.67 -5.96 -23.83
C VAL A 152 -11.46 -6.75 -24.86
N LEU A 153 -12.58 -6.18 -25.34
CA LEU A 153 -13.29 -6.73 -26.48
C LEU A 153 -12.36 -6.59 -27.69
N LYS A 154 -12.02 -7.71 -28.32
CA LYS A 154 -11.34 -7.65 -29.62
C LYS A 154 -12.34 -7.08 -30.61
N GLU A 155 -12.00 -5.92 -31.22
CA GLU A 155 -12.68 -5.40 -32.38
C GLU A 155 -12.49 -6.33 -33.60
#